data_af69f262055b397e5d7c3ef7aacc19c4
#
_entry.id   af69f262055b397e5d7c3ef7aacc19c4
#
_cell.length_a   1.000
_cell.length_b   1.000
_cell.length_c   1.000
_cell.angle_alpha   90.00
_cell.angle_beta   90.00
_cell.angle_gamma   90.00
#
_symmetry.space_group_name_H-M   'P 1'
#
loop_
_entity.id
_entity.type
_entity.pdbx_description
1 polymer ?
#
loop_
_entity_poly.entity_id
_entity_poly.type
_entity_poly.pdbx_seq_one_letter_code
_entity_poly.pdbx_strand_id
1 'polypeptide(L)'
;MISLAIFDFDGTLFDTHESISQTIKLTFDALSTYTPPQPEIHRLIASGAGLGDTFRALYPSPNEFAAVENEWIEKYRALYATHGQQLIKAFPGAKDLLTELNARKVPIAIVSNKGVAAVKTALHRNGLDGYVPEDFIIGDKTPGAKRKPDPASFVDVLIPALRESYGVDIKAEDVLVVGDTVADIQFATNIGSNVCWCRYGYGDREACEELKPHFVVDSLAEVVGIIKA
;
A
#
# COMPACT_ATOMS: atom_id res chain seq x y z
N MET A 1 -1.77 -23.69 -5.67
CA MET A 1 -2.11 -23.38 -4.24
C MET A 1 -1.35 -22.13 -3.84
N ILE A 2 -1.99 -21.16 -3.16
CA ILE A 2 -1.31 -19.93 -2.76
C ILE A 2 -0.34 -20.20 -1.60
N SER A 3 0.94 -19.90 -1.83
CA SER A 3 2.04 -20.11 -0.89
C SER A 3 2.53 -18.82 -0.22
N LEU A 4 2.07 -17.65 -0.71
CA LEU A 4 2.35 -16.32 -0.15
C LEU A 4 1.23 -15.37 -0.50
N ALA A 5 0.75 -14.60 0.47
CA ALA A 5 -0.16 -13.49 0.26
C ALA A 5 0.57 -12.15 0.50
N ILE A 6 0.60 -11.29 -0.52
CA ILE A 6 1.18 -9.94 -0.45
C ILE A 6 0.02 -8.95 -0.48
N PHE A 7 -0.09 -8.13 0.53
CA PHE A 7 -1.11 -7.09 0.62
C PHE A 7 -0.53 -5.70 0.38
N ASP A 8 -1.24 -4.87 -0.37
CA ASP A 8 -1.06 -3.44 -0.20
C ASP A 8 -1.68 -2.98 1.12
N PHE A 9 -1.38 -1.75 1.51
CA PHE A 9 -1.82 -1.17 2.77
C PHE A 9 -2.97 -0.16 2.59
N ASP A 10 -2.71 0.93 1.86
CA ASP A 10 -3.65 2.04 1.67
C ASP A 10 -4.75 1.64 0.69
N GLY A 11 -6.02 1.68 1.09
CA GLY A 11 -7.15 1.27 0.23
C GLY A 11 -7.38 -0.24 0.16
N THR A 12 -6.50 -1.04 0.73
CA THR A 12 -6.58 -2.50 0.71
C THR A 12 -6.83 -3.08 2.11
N LEU A 13 -5.86 -3.04 3.01
CA LEU A 13 -6.06 -3.46 4.41
C LEU A 13 -6.63 -2.34 5.28
N PHE A 14 -6.34 -1.08 4.93
CA PHE A 14 -6.70 0.10 5.72
C PHE A 14 -7.35 1.19 4.89
N ASP A 15 -8.44 1.75 5.45
CA ASP A 15 -9.01 2.99 4.98
C ASP A 15 -8.15 4.16 5.46
N THR A 16 -7.42 4.75 4.54
CA THR A 16 -6.47 5.83 4.76
C THR A 16 -6.78 7.08 3.93
N HIS A 17 -7.85 7.06 3.13
CA HIS A 17 -8.18 8.15 2.20
C HIS A 17 -8.30 9.50 2.90
N GLU A 18 -9.09 9.56 3.96
CA GLU A 18 -9.29 10.77 4.76
C GLU A 18 -7.99 11.22 5.44
N SER A 19 -7.24 10.26 5.99
CA SER A 19 -5.94 10.49 6.63
C SER A 19 -4.94 11.17 5.67
N ILE A 20 -4.82 10.65 4.46
CA ILE A 20 -3.92 11.20 3.43
C ILE A 20 -4.42 12.56 2.97
N SER A 21 -5.69 12.66 2.61
CA SER A 21 -6.31 13.88 2.07
C SER A 21 -6.22 15.05 3.05
N GLN A 22 -6.58 14.84 4.32
CA GLN A 22 -6.48 15.89 5.35
C GLN A 22 -5.02 16.28 5.61
N THR A 23 -4.09 15.31 5.65
CA THR A 23 -2.69 15.64 5.91
C THR A 23 -2.07 16.44 4.76
N ILE A 24 -2.45 16.14 3.50
CA ILE A 24 -2.03 16.97 2.35
C ILE A 24 -2.50 18.42 2.55
N LYS A 25 -3.77 18.63 2.88
CA LYS A 25 -4.31 19.99 3.14
C LYS A 25 -3.56 20.70 4.25
N LEU A 26 -3.38 20.04 5.39
CA LEU A 26 -2.62 20.60 6.52
C LEU A 26 -1.18 20.95 6.15
N THR A 27 -0.59 20.21 5.25
CA THR A 27 0.78 20.51 4.78
C THR A 27 0.79 21.77 3.92
N PHE A 28 -0.19 21.93 3.01
CA PHE A 28 -0.34 23.14 2.23
C PHE A 28 -0.64 24.36 3.11
N ASP A 29 -1.56 24.22 4.06
CA ASP A 29 -1.91 25.31 5.00
C ASP A 29 -0.70 25.77 5.83
N ALA A 30 0.24 24.86 6.11
CA ALA A 30 1.45 25.17 6.89
C ALA A 30 2.59 25.80 6.06
N LEU A 31 2.68 25.52 4.77
CA LEU A 31 3.84 25.87 3.93
C LEU A 31 3.50 26.78 2.74
N SER A 32 2.23 27.03 2.46
CA SER A 32 1.78 27.75 1.28
C SER A 32 0.50 28.56 1.58
N THR A 33 0.23 29.53 0.72
CA THR A 33 -1.09 30.23 0.66
C THR A 33 -2.02 29.58 -0.37
N TYR A 34 -1.53 28.62 -1.14
CA TYR A 34 -2.30 27.90 -2.15
C TYR A 34 -2.96 26.68 -1.52
N THR A 35 -4.22 26.47 -1.84
CA THR A 35 -4.98 25.27 -1.44
C THR A 35 -5.28 24.43 -2.68
N PRO A 36 -4.75 23.20 -2.78
CA PRO A 36 -5.01 22.35 -3.94
C PRO A 36 -6.49 21.93 -4.00
N PRO A 37 -7.06 21.80 -5.22
CA PRO A 37 -8.44 21.35 -5.39
C PRO A 37 -8.64 19.94 -4.83
N GLN A 38 -9.72 19.73 -4.07
CA GLN A 38 -10.06 18.43 -3.49
C GLN A 38 -10.13 17.29 -4.53
N PRO A 39 -10.75 17.48 -5.72
CA PRO A 39 -10.77 16.43 -6.74
C PRO A 39 -9.39 15.99 -7.21
N GLU A 40 -8.43 16.90 -7.27
CA GLU A 40 -7.06 16.60 -7.68
C GLU A 40 -6.32 15.78 -6.61
N ILE A 41 -6.52 16.12 -5.33
CA ILE A 41 -6.00 15.31 -4.21
C ILE A 41 -6.55 13.89 -4.30
N HIS A 42 -7.86 13.73 -4.51
CA HIS A 42 -8.50 12.42 -4.62
C HIS A 42 -7.97 11.62 -5.81
N ARG A 43 -7.83 12.27 -6.96
CA ARG A 43 -7.25 11.65 -8.17
C ARG A 43 -5.85 11.09 -7.93
N LEU A 44 -5.01 11.85 -7.24
CA LEU A 44 -3.64 11.44 -6.92
C LEU A 44 -3.58 10.30 -5.89
N ILE A 45 -4.47 10.32 -4.90
CA ILE A 45 -4.61 9.19 -3.96
C ILE A 45 -5.03 7.92 -4.72
N ALA A 46 -6.03 8.02 -5.60
CA ALA A 46 -6.52 6.91 -6.40
C ALA A 46 -5.48 6.32 -7.37
N SER A 47 -4.51 7.12 -7.81
CA SER A 47 -3.42 6.64 -8.66
C SER A 47 -2.37 5.81 -7.93
N GLY A 48 -2.38 5.76 -6.60
CA GLY A 48 -1.33 5.13 -5.80
C GLY A 48 0.03 5.83 -5.89
N ALA A 49 0.05 7.11 -6.30
CA ALA A 49 1.26 7.90 -6.47
C ALA A 49 2.08 7.99 -5.18
N GLY A 50 3.39 8.00 -5.31
CA GLY A 50 4.26 8.24 -4.18
C GLY A 50 4.17 9.68 -3.66
N LEU A 51 4.55 9.89 -2.39
CA LEU A 51 4.38 11.17 -1.70
C LEU A 51 5.05 12.34 -2.44
N GLY A 52 6.29 12.16 -2.91
CA GLY A 52 7.00 13.20 -3.68
C GLY A 52 6.30 13.57 -4.98
N ASP A 53 5.81 12.55 -5.71
CA ASP A 53 5.10 12.76 -6.98
C ASP A 53 3.74 13.44 -6.75
N THR A 54 3.05 13.07 -5.66
CA THR A 54 1.79 13.71 -5.24
C THR A 54 2.00 15.20 -4.97
N PHE A 55 2.97 15.56 -4.16
CA PHE A 55 3.24 16.97 -3.88
C PHE A 55 3.74 17.73 -5.10
N ARG A 56 4.59 17.12 -5.92
CA ARG A 56 5.05 17.76 -7.18
C ARG A 56 3.88 18.08 -8.11
N ALA A 57 2.92 17.17 -8.23
CA ALA A 57 1.73 17.36 -9.05
C ALA A 57 0.79 18.44 -8.51
N LEU A 58 0.68 18.57 -7.17
CA LEU A 58 -0.17 19.57 -6.52
C LEU A 58 0.50 20.93 -6.36
N TYR A 59 1.83 21.02 -6.50
CA TYR A 59 2.56 22.25 -6.29
C TYR A 59 2.32 23.23 -7.44
N PRO A 60 2.10 24.55 -7.17
CA PRO A 60 1.77 25.53 -8.20
C PRO A 60 2.78 25.62 -9.34
N SER A 61 4.06 25.38 -9.03
CA SER A 61 5.17 25.38 -10.00
C SER A 61 5.92 24.04 -9.93
N PRO A 62 5.46 22.96 -10.58
CA PRO A 62 6.03 21.62 -10.43
C PRO A 62 7.54 21.52 -10.66
N ASN A 63 8.07 22.36 -11.56
CA ASN A 63 9.51 22.41 -11.87
C ASN A 63 10.36 22.99 -10.72
N GLU A 64 9.76 23.78 -9.84
CA GLU A 64 10.42 24.41 -8.69
C GLU A 64 10.33 23.53 -7.44
N PHE A 65 9.44 22.53 -7.43
CA PHE A 65 9.19 21.68 -6.28
C PHE A 65 10.45 20.95 -5.79
N ALA A 66 11.35 20.57 -6.68
CA ALA A 66 12.58 19.86 -6.32
C ALA A 66 13.43 20.61 -5.26
N ALA A 67 13.37 21.93 -5.24
CA ALA A 67 14.12 22.75 -4.28
C ALA A 67 13.55 22.67 -2.86
N VAL A 68 12.26 22.37 -2.71
CA VAL A 68 11.53 22.33 -1.42
C VAL A 68 11.01 20.93 -1.06
N GLU A 69 11.21 19.95 -1.90
CA GLU A 69 10.64 18.60 -1.77
C GLU A 69 10.90 17.99 -0.40
N ASN A 70 12.13 18.06 0.10
CA ASN A 70 12.46 17.48 1.41
C ASN A 70 11.70 18.14 2.56
N GLU A 71 11.60 19.48 2.56
CA GLU A 71 10.84 20.22 3.57
C GLU A 71 9.36 19.81 3.57
N TRP A 72 8.74 19.70 2.40
CA TRP A 72 7.34 19.31 2.26
C TRP A 72 7.08 17.88 2.69
N ILE A 73 7.97 16.95 2.33
CA ILE A 73 7.86 15.55 2.74
C ILE A 73 8.03 15.40 4.26
N GLU A 74 8.98 16.10 4.86
CA GLU A 74 9.19 16.05 6.31
C GLU A 74 8.00 16.68 7.06
N LYS A 75 7.49 17.81 6.59
CA LYS A 75 6.31 18.46 7.16
C LYS A 75 5.08 17.54 7.10
N TYR A 76 4.83 16.94 5.93
CA TYR A 76 3.75 15.97 5.78
C TYR A 76 3.91 14.80 6.76
N ARG A 77 5.09 14.20 6.85
CA ARG A 77 5.33 13.07 7.76
C ARG A 77 5.07 13.43 9.22
N ALA A 78 5.49 14.62 9.65
CA ALA A 78 5.24 15.11 11.01
C ALA A 78 3.73 15.30 11.26
N LEU A 79 3.01 15.94 10.33
CA LEU A 79 1.56 16.12 10.43
C LEU A 79 0.81 14.78 10.33
N TYR A 80 1.28 13.87 9.48
CA TYR A 80 0.69 12.53 9.36
C TYR A 80 0.81 11.74 10.67
N ALA A 81 1.97 11.81 11.33
CA ALA A 81 2.18 11.12 12.60
C ALA A 81 1.27 11.66 13.72
N THR A 82 0.97 12.95 13.74
CA THR A 82 0.18 13.60 14.79
C THR A 82 -1.32 13.65 14.50
N HIS A 83 -1.71 13.84 13.25
CA HIS A 83 -3.11 14.02 12.83
C HIS A 83 -3.60 12.86 11.96
N GLY A 84 -2.86 12.50 10.91
CA GLY A 84 -3.28 11.49 9.96
C GLY A 84 -3.46 10.11 10.56
N GLN A 85 -2.53 9.66 11.39
CA GLN A 85 -2.58 8.34 12.04
C GLN A 85 -3.85 8.08 12.87
N GLN A 86 -4.47 9.13 13.39
CA GLN A 86 -5.69 9.00 14.18
C GLN A 86 -6.94 8.69 13.33
N LEU A 87 -6.89 8.96 12.05
CA LEU A 87 -7.99 8.78 11.11
C LEU A 87 -7.97 7.41 10.42
N ILE A 88 -6.86 6.67 10.57
CA ILE A 88 -6.68 5.37 9.91
C ILE A 88 -7.52 4.30 10.60
N LYS A 89 -8.26 3.54 9.81
CA LYS A 89 -9.04 2.38 10.28
C LYS A 89 -8.76 1.17 9.40
N ALA A 90 -8.63 0.00 10.02
CA ALA A 90 -8.62 -1.24 9.26
C ALA A 90 -9.98 -1.44 8.56
N PHE A 91 -9.96 -1.92 7.32
CA PHE A 91 -11.20 -2.33 6.66
C PHE A 91 -11.86 -3.50 7.39
N PRO A 92 -13.20 -3.60 7.36
CA PRO A 92 -13.91 -4.75 7.93
C PRO A 92 -13.38 -6.07 7.38
N GLY A 93 -13.12 -7.03 8.26
CA GLY A 93 -12.57 -8.33 7.90
C GLY A 93 -11.04 -8.42 7.84
N ALA A 94 -10.29 -7.32 7.96
CA ALA A 94 -8.83 -7.35 7.92
C ALA A 94 -8.24 -8.27 9.00
N LYS A 95 -8.71 -8.16 10.23
CA LYS A 95 -8.24 -9.01 11.34
C LYS A 95 -8.57 -10.48 11.09
N ASP A 96 -9.79 -10.77 10.66
CA ASP A 96 -10.25 -12.14 10.42
C ASP A 96 -9.46 -12.80 9.30
N LEU A 97 -9.20 -12.05 8.20
CA LEU A 97 -8.37 -12.51 7.09
C LEU A 97 -6.95 -12.84 7.55
N LEU A 98 -6.28 -11.93 8.24
CA LEU A 98 -4.90 -12.14 8.71
C LEU A 98 -4.83 -13.30 9.72
N THR A 99 -5.85 -13.46 10.58
CA THR A 99 -5.97 -14.57 11.52
C THR A 99 -6.09 -15.91 10.77
N GLU A 100 -6.95 -15.97 9.77
CA GLU A 100 -7.18 -17.18 8.97
C GLU A 100 -5.91 -17.59 8.19
N LEU A 101 -5.19 -16.62 7.58
CA LEU A 101 -3.94 -16.89 6.88
C LEU A 101 -2.87 -17.45 7.81
N ASN A 102 -2.71 -16.84 9.00
CA ASN A 102 -1.77 -17.33 10.00
C ASN A 102 -2.13 -18.73 10.50
N ALA A 103 -3.41 -19.01 10.74
CA ALA A 103 -3.89 -20.35 11.14
C ALA A 103 -3.56 -21.41 10.07
N ARG A 104 -3.57 -21.03 8.80
CA ARG A 104 -3.20 -21.88 7.66
C ARG A 104 -1.70 -21.93 7.38
N LYS A 105 -0.91 -21.16 8.10
CA LYS A 105 0.54 -21.03 7.89
C LYS A 105 0.89 -20.52 6.48
N VAL A 106 0.01 -19.69 5.89
CA VAL A 106 0.32 -18.97 4.65
C VAL A 106 1.11 -17.72 5.04
N PRO A 107 2.37 -17.57 4.60
CA PRO A 107 3.14 -16.36 4.83
C PRO A 107 2.41 -15.11 4.34
N ILE A 108 2.49 -14.04 5.11
CA ILE A 108 1.86 -12.76 4.82
C ILE A 108 2.94 -11.70 4.71
N ALA A 109 2.89 -10.89 3.67
CA ALA A 109 3.72 -9.70 3.52
C ALA A 109 2.86 -8.48 3.24
N ILE A 110 3.36 -7.30 3.60
CA ILE A 110 2.83 -6.01 3.18
C ILE A 110 3.87 -5.36 2.27
N VAL A 111 3.46 -5.00 1.04
CA VAL A 111 4.28 -4.22 0.11
C VAL A 111 3.51 -2.97 -0.29
N SER A 112 3.96 -1.82 0.21
CA SER A 112 3.25 -0.55 0.03
C SER A 112 4.17 0.58 -0.42
N ASN A 113 3.63 1.55 -1.15
CA ASN A 113 4.32 2.79 -1.49
C ASN A 113 4.41 3.78 -0.29
N LYS A 114 3.81 3.39 0.84
CA LYS A 114 3.84 4.13 2.12
C LYS A 114 5.13 3.83 2.90
N GLY A 115 5.54 4.78 3.76
CA GLY A 115 6.69 4.56 4.66
C GLY A 115 6.41 3.50 5.73
N VAL A 116 7.36 2.57 5.93
CA VAL A 116 7.25 1.43 6.87
C VAL A 116 6.84 1.85 8.28
N ALA A 117 7.41 2.94 8.82
CA ALA A 117 7.08 3.42 10.15
C ALA A 117 5.58 3.78 10.29
N ALA A 118 4.99 4.39 9.24
CA ALA A 118 3.57 4.74 9.25
C ALA A 118 2.67 3.49 9.16
N VAL A 119 3.08 2.48 8.40
CA VAL A 119 2.41 1.18 8.32
C VAL A 119 2.42 0.48 9.68
N LYS A 120 3.59 0.32 10.30
CA LYS A 120 3.73 -0.32 11.62
C LYS A 120 2.93 0.40 12.70
N THR A 121 2.96 1.74 12.72
CA THR A 121 2.14 2.53 13.67
C THR A 121 0.65 2.27 13.50
N ALA A 122 0.16 2.20 12.27
CA ALA A 122 -1.25 1.95 12.01
C ALA A 122 -1.65 0.51 12.37
N LEU A 123 -0.82 -0.50 12.06
CA LEU A 123 -1.03 -1.87 12.50
C LEU A 123 -1.17 -1.95 14.03
N HIS A 124 -0.23 -1.36 14.76
CA HIS A 124 -0.26 -1.33 16.22
C HIS A 124 -1.52 -0.64 16.77
N ARG A 125 -1.87 0.54 16.27
CA ARG A 125 -3.05 1.31 16.74
C ARG A 125 -4.37 0.60 16.48
N ASN A 126 -4.43 -0.29 15.49
CA ASN A 126 -5.63 -1.09 15.14
C ASN A 126 -5.58 -2.52 15.69
N GLY A 127 -4.60 -2.88 16.53
CA GLY A 127 -4.48 -4.21 17.13
C GLY A 127 -4.20 -5.31 16.12
N LEU A 128 -3.42 -4.97 15.08
CA LEU A 128 -2.98 -5.88 14.01
C LEU A 128 -1.46 -6.07 13.99
N ASP A 129 -0.74 -5.56 14.97
CA ASP A 129 0.67 -5.85 15.17
C ASP A 129 0.88 -7.35 15.45
N GLY A 130 2.00 -7.89 14.94
CA GLY A 130 2.34 -9.31 15.07
C GLY A 130 1.64 -10.27 14.09
N TYR A 131 0.65 -9.81 13.32
CA TYR A 131 0.06 -10.64 12.26
C TYR A 131 0.96 -10.79 11.03
N VAL A 132 1.79 -9.80 10.75
CA VAL A 132 2.77 -9.80 9.68
C VAL A 132 4.15 -9.65 10.31
N PRO A 133 5.12 -10.54 10.01
CA PRO A 133 6.49 -10.39 10.48
C PRO A 133 7.07 -9.04 10.05
N GLU A 134 7.86 -8.42 10.91
CA GLU A 134 8.39 -7.07 10.66
C GLU A 134 9.24 -6.98 9.39
N ASP A 135 10.02 -8.02 9.11
CA ASP A 135 10.88 -8.13 7.92
C ASP A 135 10.09 -8.31 6.62
N PHE A 136 8.79 -8.61 6.71
CA PHE A 136 7.89 -8.74 5.58
C PHE A 136 7.00 -7.50 5.39
N ILE A 137 7.25 -6.43 6.13
CA ILE A 137 6.61 -5.12 5.94
C ILE A 137 7.57 -4.24 5.14
N ILE A 138 7.34 -4.16 3.84
CA ILE A 138 8.18 -3.45 2.87
C ILE A 138 7.46 -2.18 2.42
N GLY A 139 8.17 -1.06 2.45
CA GLY A 139 7.60 0.23 2.08
C GLY A 139 8.65 1.22 1.61
N ASP A 140 8.24 2.48 1.46
CA ASP A 140 9.15 3.56 1.10
C ASP A 140 10.36 3.60 2.05
N LYS A 141 11.57 3.72 1.49
CA LYS A 141 12.87 3.69 2.16
C LYS A 141 13.31 2.33 2.74
N THR A 142 12.62 1.22 2.47
CA THR A 142 13.19 -0.10 2.73
C THR A 142 14.42 -0.29 1.84
N PRO A 143 15.60 -0.63 2.38
CA PRO A 143 16.80 -0.84 1.58
C PRO A 143 16.58 -1.89 0.48
N GLY A 144 16.96 -1.59 -0.75
CA GLY A 144 16.78 -2.47 -1.90
C GLY A 144 15.37 -2.45 -2.52
N ALA A 145 14.36 -1.97 -1.79
CA ALA A 145 13.02 -1.88 -2.35
C ALA A 145 12.84 -0.66 -3.25
N LYS A 146 11.94 -0.81 -4.22
CA LYS A 146 11.43 0.28 -5.05
C LYS A 146 9.91 0.31 -4.97
N ARG A 147 9.33 1.46 -5.33
CA ARG A 147 7.89 1.63 -5.34
C ARG A 147 7.22 0.76 -6.40
N LYS A 148 6.06 0.19 -6.06
CA LYS A 148 5.20 -0.45 -7.06
C LYS A 148 4.90 0.52 -8.21
N PRO A 149 4.92 0.06 -9.47
CA PRO A 149 4.92 -1.34 -9.92
C PRO A 149 6.30 -1.99 -10.12
N ASP A 150 7.42 -1.39 -9.67
CA ASP A 150 8.74 -2.00 -9.80
C ASP A 150 8.82 -3.32 -9.00
N PRO A 151 9.32 -4.43 -9.57
CA PRO A 151 9.36 -5.72 -8.91
C PRO A 151 10.42 -5.85 -7.80
N ALA A 152 11.31 -4.89 -7.61
CA ALA A 152 12.45 -4.96 -6.69
C ALA A 152 12.03 -5.29 -5.24
N SER A 153 10.90 -4.74 -4.77
CA SER A 153 10.38 -5.06 -3.42
C SER A 153 10.11 -6.55 -3.22
N PHE A 154 9.73 -7.27 -4.27
CA PHE A 154 9.56 -8.72 -4.24
C PHE A 154 10.86 -9.45 -4.46
N VAL A 155 11.56 -9.16 -5.57
CA VAL A 155 12.72 -9.94 -6.03
C VAL A 155 13.94 -9.74 -5.14
N ASP A 156 14.23 -8.47 -4.80
CA ASP A 156 15.48 -8.10 -4.13
C ASP A 156 15.36 -8.05 -2.61
N VAL A 157 14.12 -7.96 -2.07
CA VAL A 157 13.88 -7.83 -0.62
C VAL A 157 13.08 -9.01 -0.07
N LEU A 158 11.83 -9.20 -0.54
CA LEU A 158 10.93 -10.17 0.09
C LEU A 158 11.37 -11.63 -0.13
N ILE A 159 11.77 -12.01 -1.34
CA ILE A 159 12.23 -13.38 -1.64
C ILE A 159 13.46 -13.77 -0.82
N PRO A 160 14.51 -12.94 -0.70
CA PRO A 160 15.64 -13.23 0.20
C PRO A 160 15.20 -13.40 1.66
N ALA A 161 14.34 -12.50 2.17
CA ALA A 161 13.86 -12.58 3.55
C ALA A 161 13.01 -13.85 3.83
N LEU A 162 12.17 -14.25 2.87
CA LEU A 162 11.37 -15.49 2.96
C LEU A 162 12.26 -16.73 2.94
N ARG A 163 13.29 -16.74 2.09
CA ARG A 163 14.26 -17.84 2.03
C ARG A 163 15.04 -17.97 3.35
N GLU A 164 15.45 -16.85 3.94
CA GLU A 164 16.13 -16.84 5.23
C GLU A 164 15.21 -17.33 6.36
N SER A 165 13.96 -16.86 6.40
CA SER A 165 13.01 -17.15 7.49
C SER A 165 12.39 -18.54 7.42
N TYR A 166 12.10 -19.04 6.22
CA TYR A 166 11.35 -20.28 6.03
C TYR A 166 12.11 -21.38 5.29
N GLY A 167 13.27 -21.07 4.70
CA GLY A 167 14.06 -22.06 3.94
C GLY A 167 13.38 -22.55 2.67
N VAL A 168 12.39 -21.79 2.13
CA VAL A 168 11.60 -22.19 0.97
C VAL A 168 11.78 -21.23 -0.20
N ASP A 169 11.77 -21.79 -1.40
CA ASP A 169 11.66 -21.01 -2.63
C ASP A 169 10.19 -20.90 -3.04
N ILE A 170 9.68 -19.66 -3.04
CA ILE A 170 8.31 -19.36 -3.45
C ILE A 170 8.31 -19.05 -4.94
N LYS A 171 7.48 -19.75 -5.69
CA LYS A 171 7.26 -19.46 -7.11
C LYS A 171 6.27 -18.32 -7.26
N ALA A 172 6.51 -17.42 -8.21
CA ALA A 172 5.64 -16.29 -8.45
C ALA A 172 4.19 -16.70 -8.75
N GLU A 173 3.99 -17.79 -9.47
CA GLU A 173 2.66 -18.36 -9.79
C GLU A 173 1.85 -18.80 -8.57
N ASP A 174 2.52 -19.07 -7.44
CA ASP A 174 1.91 -19.43 -6.15
C ASP A 174 1.74 -18.21 -5.22
N VAL A 175 2.03 -17.01 -5.70
CA VAL A 175 1.84 -15.75 -4.98
C VAL A 175 0.49 -15.12 -5.34
N LEU A 176 -0.21 -14.59 -4.35
CA LEU A 176 -1.37 -13.72 -4.54
C LEU A 176 -1.02 -12.32 -4.07
N VAL A 177 -1.00 -11.36 -4.98
CA VAL A 177 -0.97 -9.92 -4.65
C VAL A 177 -2.41 -9.45 -4.49
N VAL A 178 -2.69 -8.80 -3.38
CA VAL A 178 -3.99 -8.20 -3.05
C VAL A 178 -3.80 -6.69 -2.95
N GLY A 179 -4.48 -5.93 -3.81
CA GLY A 179 -4.33 -4.49 -3.87
C GLY A 179 -5.51 -3.83 -4.56
N ASP A 180 -5.59 -2.51 -4.50
CA ASP A 180 -6.74 -1.76 -5.02
C ASP A 180 -6.41 -0.85 -6.21
N THR A 181 -5.12 -0.63 -6.51
CA THR A 181 -4.70 0.31 -7.55
C THR A 181 -4.09 -0.36 -8.78
N VAL A 182 -3.99 0.41 -9.87
CA VAL A 182 -3.23 0.02 -11.08
C VAL A 182 -1.81 -0.41 -10.75
N ALA A 183 -1.16 0.28 -9.78
CA ALA A 183 0.21 -0.03 -9.38
C ALA A 183 0.34 -1.45 -8.78
N ASP A 184 -0.69 -1.92 -8.08
CA ASP A 184 -0.72 -3.28 -7.51
C ASP A 184 -0.89 -4.34 -8.58
N ILE A 185 -1.81 -4.10 -9.53
CA ILE A 185 -2.07 -5.02 -10.63
C ILE A 185 -0.83 -5.15 -11.53
N GLN A 186 -0.20 -4.02 -11.84
CA GLN A 186 1.05 -4.00 -12.61
C GLN A 186 2.21 -4.65 -11.84
N PHE A 187 2.30 -4.43 -10.53
CA PHE A 187 3.30 -5.11 -9.70
C PHE A 187 3.13 -6.62 -9.75
N ALA A 188 1.91 -7.12 -9.58
CA ALA A 188 1.61 -8.54 -9.72
C ALA A 188 2.02 -9.09 -11.10
N THR A 189 1.70 -8.37 -12.17
CA THR A 189 2.10 -8.72 -13.52
C THR A 189 3.62 -8.78 -13.67
N ASN A 190 4.33 -7.77 -13.15
CA ASN A 190 5.78 -7.65 -13.28
C ASN A 190 6.56 -8.75 -12.51
N ILE A 191 5.98 -9.27 -11.43
CA ILE A 191 6.56 -10.41 -10.70
C ILE A 191 6.04 -11.76 -11.20
N GLY A 192 5.05 -11.80 -12.10
CA GLY A 192 4.48 -13.03 -12.63
C GLY A 192 3.53 -13.75 -11.67
N SER A 193 2.86 -13.02 -10.78
CA SER A 193 1.94 -13.56 -9.77
C SER A 193 0.48 -13.42 -10.14
N ASN A 194 -0.39 -14.11 -9.37
CA ASN A 194 -1.80 -13.84 -9.39
C ASN A 194 -2.10 -12.49 -8.70
N VAL A 195 -3.16 -11.81 -9.16
CA VAL A 195 -3.65 -10.57 -8.53
C VAL A 195 -5.13 -10.68 -8.17
N CYS A 196 -5.45 -10.21 -6.98
CA CYS A 196 -6.79 -9.97 -6.48
C CYS A 196 -6.99 -8.46 -6.33
N TRP A 197 -7.83 -7.88 -7.18
CA TRP A 197 -8.16 -6.47 -7.11
C TRP A 197 -9.29 -6.21 -6.12
N CYS A 198 -9.02 -5.32 -5.16
CA CYS A 198 -9.97 -4.86 -4.15
C CYS A 198 -10.77 -3.66 -4.70
N ARG A 199 -11.93 -3.93 -5.31
CA ARG A 199 -12.76 -2.90 -5.95
C ARG A 199 -13.38 -1.91 -4.95
N TYR A 200 -13.35 -2.21 -3.66
CA TYR A 200 -13.79 -1.32 -2.57
C TYR A 200 -12.77 -0.22 -2.22
N GLY A 201 -11.55 -0.32 -2.73
CA GLY A 201 -10.48 0.65 -2.49
C GLY A 201 -10.61 1.93 -3.30
N TYR A 202 -9.51 2.62 -3.53
CA TYR A 202 -9.49 3.97 -4.11
C TYR A 202 -9.12 3.99 -5.59
N GLY A 203 -8.57 2.89 -6.12
CA GLY A 203 -8.05 2.81 -7.47
C GLY A 203 -9.06 3.19 -8.54
N ASP A 204 -8.56 3.75 -9.64
CA ASP A 204 -9.38 4.04 -10.82
C ASP A 204 -9.99 2.75 -11.35
N ARG A 205 -11.32 2.66 -11.25
CA ARG A 205 -12.06 1.43 -11.56
C ARG A 205 -11.88 1.01 -13.03
N GLU A 206 -12.01 1.95 -13.96
CA GLU A 206 -11.91 1.67 -15.37
C GLU A 206 -10.50 1.19 -15.74
N ALA A 207 -9.48 1.91 -15.28
CA ALA A 207 -8.09 1.54 -15.49
C ALA A 207 -7.71 0.18 -14.87
N CYS A 208 -8.26 -0.14 -13.68
CA CYS A 208 -8.02 -1.44 -13.04
C CYS A 208 -8.73 -2.59 -13.79
N GLU A 209 -9.96 -2.38 -14.26
CA GLU A 209 -10.73 -3.38 -15.03
C GLU A 209 -10.06 -3.69 -16.38
N GLU A 210 -9.50 -2.68 -17.06
CA GLU A 210 -8.76 -2.84 -18.31
C GLU A 210 -7.55 -3.77 -18.19
N LEU A 211 -6.92 -3.81 -17.01
CA LEU A 211 -5.77 -4.69 -16.74
C LEU A 211 -6.15 -6.15 -16.48
N LYS A 212 -7.46 -6.47 -16.45
CA LYS A 212 -8.00 -7.84 -16.31
C LYS A 212 -7.40 -8.61 -15.14
N PRO A 213 -7.58 -8.16 -13.89
CA PRO A 213 -7.08 -8.87 -12.71
C PRO A 213 -7.66 -10.29 -12.64
N HIS A 214 -6.89 -11.24 -12.08
CA HIS A 214 -7.30 -12.64 -11.99
C HIS A 214 -8.54 -12.83 -11.09
N PHE A 215 -8.63 -12.04 -10.02
CA PHE A 215 -9.75 -12.04 -9.08
C PHE A 215 -10.17 -10.60 -8.79
N VAL A 216 -11.46 -10.41 -8.52
CA VAL A 216 -12.04 -9.13 -8.11
C VAL A 216 -12.91 -9.38 -6.89
N VAL A 217 -12.75 -8.56 -5.86
CA VAL A 217 -13.48 -8.66 -4.60
C VAL A 217 -14.05 -7.31 -4.15
N ASP A 218 -15.19 -7.36 -3.49
CA ASP A 218 -15.84 -6.20 -2.89
C ASP A 218 -15.63 -6.11 -1.38
N SER A 219 -14.94 -7.10 -0.80
CA SER A 219 -14.60 -7.13 0.63
C SER A 219 -13.39 -8.03 0.91
N LEU A 220 -12.69 -7.77 2.03
CA LEU A 220 -11.60 -8.64 2.49
C LEU A 220 -12.07 -10.06 2.85
N ALA A 221 -13.33 -10.23 3.22
CA ALA A 221 -13.89 -11.56 3.53
C ALA A 221 -13.87 -12.50 2.31
N GLU A 222 -14.01 -11.97 1.10
CA GLU A 222 -13.99 -12.75 -0.14
C GLU A 222 -12.58 -13.27 -0.48
N VAL A 223 -11.52 -12.56 -0.07
CA VAL A 223 -10.13 -12.97 -0.28
C VAL A 223 -9.84 -14.33 0.35
N VAL A 224 -10.45 -14.61 1.52
CA VAL A 224 -10.33 -15.90 2.20
C VAL A 224 -10.79 -17.04 1.30
N GLY A 225 -11.85 -16.84 0.50
CA GLY A 225 -12.36 -17.83 -0.45
C GLY A 225 -11.38 -18.14 -1.58
N ILE A 226 -10.66 -17.14 -2.09
CA ILE A 226 -9.66 -17.27 -3.16
C ILE A 226 -8.46 -18.09 -2.68
N ILE A 227 -8.00 -17.85 -1.47
CA ILE A 227 -6.84 -18.56 -0.89
C ILE A 227 -7.19 -20.02 -0.54
N LYS A 228 -8.47 -20.34 -0.41
CA LYS A 228 -8.99 -21.71 -0.15
C LYS A 228 -9.00 -22.61 -1.39
N ALA A 229 -9.11 -22.03 -2.55
CA ALA A 229 -9.19 -22.74 -3.80
C ALA A 229 -7.80 -23.17 -4.29
#